data_5d668d043cc7b6327384c484884e548a
#
_entry.id   5d668d043cc7b6327384c484884e548a
#
_cell.length_a   1.000
_cell.length_b   1.000
_cell.length_c   1.000
_cell.angle_alpha   90.00
_cell.angle_beta   90.00
_cell.angle_gamma   90.00
#
_symmetry.space_group_name_H-M   'P 1'
#
loop_
_entity.id
_entity.type
_entity.pdbx_description
1 polymer ?
#
loop_
_entity_poly.entity_id
_entity_poly.type
_entity_poly.pdbx_seq_one_letter_code
_entity_poly.pdbx_strand_id
1 'polypeptide(L)'
;MKFEQNLSMLFSDLNLPEVFVSEYLCSANGDYVKIYIYCLFLCKYDSEISPLDLSKKLSLPLKTVELGLAYWEEQGILIKKNKIYELADLKKIEIDKLYKPKLTSSIEDAIEGNTKNILRTQVIN
;
A
#
# COMPACT_ATOMS: atom_id res chain seq x y z
N MET A 1 -16.82 -6.45 -23.55
CA MET A 1 -17.17 -5.12 -23.05
C MET A 1 -16.00 -4.17 -23.27
N LYS A 2 -16.30 -2.93 -23.58
CA LYS A 2 -15.27 -1.94 -23.84
C LYS A 2 -15.44 -0.78 -22.88
N PHE A 3 -14.34 -0.38 -22.21
CA PHE A 3 -14.38 0.72 -21.27
C PHE A 3 -13.52 1.85 -21.80
N GLU A 4 -14.03 3.07 -21.72
CA GLU A 4 -13.31 4.25 -22.17
C GLU A 4 -13.23 5.26 -21.06
N GLN A 5 -12.12 6.02 -21.01
CA GLN A 5 -11.91 7.01 -19.99
C GLN A 5 -12.63 8.30 -20.34
N ASN A 6 -13.25 8.91 -19.34
CA ASN A 6 -13.90 10.20 -19.48
C ASN A 6 -12.92 11.26 -18.95
N LEU A 7 -12.74 12.36 -19.71
CA LEU A 7 -11.80 13.39 -19.32
C LEU A 7 -12.11 14.00 -17.97
N SER A 8 -13.38 14.04 -17.57
CA SER A 8 -13.74 14.60 -16.29
C SER A 8 -13.15 13.83 -15.12
N MET A 9 -12.72 12.60 -15.33
CA MET A 9 -12.11 11.78 -14.29
C MET A 9 -10.71 12.26 -13.93
N LEU A 10 -10.13 13.16 -14.68
CA LEU A 10 -8.79 13.65 -14.42
C LEU A 10 -8.72 14.65 -13.27
N PHE A 11 -9.85 15.19 -12.83
CA PHE A 11 -9.84 16.29 -11.88
C PHE A 11 -10.19 15.95 -10.44
N SER A 12 -10.66 14.78 -10.18
CA SER A 12 -11.04 14.42 -8.82
C SER A 12 -10.90 12.92 -8.65
N ASP A 13 -9.72 12.42 -8.91
CA ASP A 13 -9.48 10.99 -8.95
C ASP A 13 -8.80 10.48 -7.70
N LEU A 14 -9.03 9.20 -7.44
CA LEU A 14 -8.35 8.48 -6.40
C LEU A 14 -7.28 7.64 -7.07
N ASN A 15 -6.03 7.79 -6.63
CA ASN A 15 -4.92 7.04 -7.23
C ASN A 15 -4.84 5.64 -6.63
N LEU A 16 -5.26 4.65 -7.40
CA LEU A 16 -5.18 3.26 -6.99
C LEU A 16 -3.91 2.66 -7.61
N PRO A 17 -2.95 2.20 -6.78
CA PRO A 17 -1.72 1.64 -7.34
C PRO A 17 -2.01 0.42 -8.20
N GLU A 18 -1.40 0.36 -9.37
CA GLU A 18 -1.61 -0.78 -10.26
C GLU A 18 -1.15 -2.08 -9.63
N VAL A 19 -0.08 -2.03 -8.82
CA VAL A 19 0.40 -3.23 -8.17
C VAL A 19 -0.62 -3.79 -7.19
N PHE A 20 -1.44 -2.94 -6.60
CA PHE A 20 -2.52 -3.43 -5.76
C PHE A 20 -3.49 -4.27 -6.57
N VAL A 21 -3.85 -3.79 -7.75
CA VAL A 21 -4.78 -4.50 -8.62
C VAL A 21 -4.19 -5.83 -9.07
N SER A 22 -2.92 -5.83 -9.46
CA SER A 22 -2.32 -7.04 -10.02
C SER A 22 -1.91 -8.07 -8.96
N GLU A 23 -1.52 -7.62 -7.76
CA GLU A 23 -0.94 -8.52 -6.76
C GLU A 23 -1.84 -8.82 -5.57
N TYR A 24 -2.79 -7.96 -5.28
CA TYR A 24 -3.55 -8.10 -4.04
C TYR A 24 -5.05 -8.23 -4.24
N LEU A 25 -5.59 -7.53 -5.20
CA LEU A 25 -7.03 -7.43 -5.36
C LEU A 25 -7.69 -8.77 -5.68
N CYS A 26 -7.10 -9.52 -6.57
CA CYS A 26 -7.75 -10.74 -7.08
C CYS A 26 -7.82 -11.85 -6.05
N SER A 27 -6.90 -11.88 -5.10
CA SER A 27 -6.88 -12.93 -4.08
C SER A 27 -7.53 -12.52 -2.77
N ALA A 28 -7.92 -11.25 -2.63
CA ALA A 28 -8.50 -10.76 -1.39
C ALA A 28 -10.01 -10.88 -1.40
N ASN A 29 -10.58 -10.97 -0.21
CA ASN A 29 -12.03 -10.92 -0.04
C ASN A 29 -12.54 -9.57 -0.52
N GLY A 30 -13.64 -9.56 -1.26
CA GLY A 30 -14.19 -8.33 -1.81
C GLY A 30 -14.49 -7.27 -0.76
N ASP A 31 -14.97 -7.67 0.41
CA ASP A 31 -15.24 -6.72 1.48
C ASP A 31 -13.94 -6.08 1.95
N TYR A 32 -12.84 -6.82 1.96
CA TYR A 32 -11.54 -6.29 2.35
C TYR A 32 -11.00 -5.32 1.32
N VAL A 33 -11.23 -5.60 0.03
CA VAL A 33 -10.85 -4.66 -1.04
C VAL A 33 -11.63 -3.36 -0.88
N LYS A 34 -12.92 -3.47 -0.56
CA LYS A 34 -13.76 -2.30 -0.31
C LYS A 34 -13.18 -1.44 0.82
N ILE A 35 -12.73 -2.10 1.88
CA ILE A 35 -12.11 -1.42 3.01
C ILE A 35 -10.84 -0.71 2.57
N TYR A 36 -9.99 -1.38 1.79
CA TYR A 36 -8.74 -0.77 1.34
C TYR A 36 -9.00 0.49 0.51
N ILE A 37 -9.93 0.41 -0.42
CA ILE A 37 -10.21 1.55 -1.30
C ILE A 37 -10.74 2.74 -0.49
N TYR A 38 -11.58 2.47 0.49
CA TYR A 38 -12.10 3.56 1.31
C TYR A 38 -11.00 4.14 2.21
N CYS A 39 -10.11 3.30 2.72
CA CYS A 39 -8.96 3.79 3.48
C CYS A 39 -8.05 4.65 2.62
N LEU A 40 -7.88 4.29 1.36
CA LEU A 40 -7.09 5.07 0.42
C LEU A 40 -7.71 6.47 0.26
N PHE A 41 -9.03 6.51 0.15
CA PHE A 41 -9.77 7.76 0.08
C PHE A 41 -9.55 8.60 1.35
N LEU A 42 -9.65 7.96 2.52
CA LEU A 42 -9.46 8.66 3.79
C LEU A 42 -8.05 9.24 3.90
N CYS A 43 -7.05 8.48 3.45
CA CYS A 43 -5.67 8.95 3.49
C CYS A 43 -5.45 10.16 2.60
N LYS A 44 -6.12 10.20 1.46
CA LYS A 44 -5.99 11.33 0.55
C LYS A 44 -6.42 12.63 1.20
N TYR A 45 -7.39 12.58 2.11
CA TYR A 45 -7.93 13.78 2.75
C TYR A 45 -7.54 13.87 4.22
N ASP A 46 -6.59 13.05 4.66
CA ASP A 46 -6.14 13.05 6.06
C ASP A 46 -7.30 12.96 7.04
N SER A 47 -8.27 12.11 6.71
CA SER A 47 -9.48 11.99 7.51
C SER A 47 -9.30 10.97 8.61
N GLU A 48 -10.12 11.10 9.67
CA GLU A 48 -10.15 10.17 10.78
C GLU A 48 -11.49 9.47 10.85
N ILE A 49 -11.46 8.20 11.23
CA ILE A 49 -12.69 7.44 11.37
C ILE A 49 -12.42 6.28 12.30
N SER A 50 -13.41 5.93 13.13
CA SER A 50 -13.30 4.75 13.98
C SER A 50 -13.74 3.51 13.19
N PRO A 51 -13.32 2.31 13.63
CA PRO A 51 -13.80 1.09 12.96
C PRO A 51 -15.33 1.00 12.93
N LEU A 52 -16.01 1.48 13.98
CA LEU A 52 -17.46 1.44 14.02
C LEU A 52 -18.04 2.37 12.94
N ASP A 53 -17.49 3.56 12.81
CA ASP A 53 -17.97 4.48 11.79
C ASP A 53 -17.65 3.97 10.39
N LEU A 54 -16.51 3.33 10.23
CA LEU A 54 -16.15 2.70 8.96
C LEU A 54 -17.14 1.61 8.59
N SER A 55 -17.54 0.82 9.59
CA SER A 55 -18.54 -0.22 9.41
C SER A 55 -19.86 0.38 8.90
N LYS A 56 -20.27 1.50 9.46
CA LYS A 56 -21.50 2.15 9.03
C LYS A 56 -21.38 2.74 7.64
N LYS A 57 -20.26 3.37 7.35
CA LYS A 57 -20.02 3.97 6.03
C LYS A 57 -20.04 2.94 4.92
N LEU A 58 -19.42 1.80 5.18
CA LEU A 58 -19.29 0.76 4.16
C LEU A 58 -20.43 -0.24 4.17
N SER A 59 -21.34 -0.12 5.14
CA SER A 59 -22.44 -1.07 5.31
C SER A 59 -21.93 -2.49 5.47
N LEU A 60 -20.93 -2.65 6.30
CA LEU A 60 -20.33 -3.93 6.62
C LEU A 60 -20.44 -4.18 8.11
N PRO A 61 -20.53 -5.45 8.54
CA PRO A 61 -20.49 -5.74 9.97
C PRO A 61 -19.18 -5.28 10.59
N LEU A 62 -19.22 -4.82 11.83
CA LEU A 62 -18.01 -4.37 12.49
C LEU A 62 -16.93 -5.45 12.50
N LYS A 63 -17.32 -6.69 12.72
CA LYS A 63 -16.37 -7.80 12.73
C LYS A 63 -15.66 -7.93 11.39
N THR A 64 -16.38 -7.76 10.30
CA THR A 64 -15.81 -7.83 8.97
C THR A 64 -14.79 -6.70 8.78
N VAL A 65 -15.11 -5.51 9.29
CA VAL A 65 -14.19 -4.38 9.20
C VAL A 65 -12.91 -4.68 9.99
N GLU A 66 -13.08 -5.19 11.21
CA GLU A 66 -11.92 -5.50 12.04
C GLU A 66 -11.04 -6.57 11.42
N LEU A 67 -11.65 -7.61 10.86
CA LEU A 67 -10.91 -8.66 10.20
C LEU A 67 -10.22 -8.16 8.94
N GLY A 68 -10.88 -7.27 8.20
CA GLY A 68 -10.29 -6.70 7.01
C GLY A 68 -9.11 -5.80 7.31
N LEU A 69 -9.20 -4.98 8.34
CA LEU A 69 -8.08 -4.14 8.74
C LEU A 69 -6.91 -5.01 9.19
N ALA A 70 -7.19 -6.07 9.95
CA ALA A 70 -6.15 -6.99 10.39
C ALA A 70 -5.51 -7.69 9.20
N TYR A 71 -6.32 -8.06 8.21
CA TYR A 71 -5.80 -8.70 7.01
C TYR A 71 -4.81 -7.79 6.28
N TRP A 72 -5.16 -6.53 6.10
CA TRP A 72 -4.25 -5.61 5.41
C TRP A 72 -3.03 -5.27 6.23
N GLU A 73 -3.14 -5.27 7.56
CA GLU A 73 -1.97 -5.12 8.42
C GLU A 73 -1.03 -6.32 8.24
N GLU A 74 -1.59 -7.50 8.17
CA GLU A 74 -0.79 -8.71 8.01
C GLU A 74 -0.10 -8.75 6.66
N GLN A 75 -0.76 -8.22 5.63
CA GLN A 75 -0.17 -8.14 4.30
C GLN A 75 0.89 -7.04 4.19
N GLY A 76 1.06 -6.24 5.22
CA GLY A 76 2.01 -5.14 5.17
C GLY A 76 1.52 -3.93 4.40
N ILE A 77 0.24 -3.90 4.09
CA ILE A 77 -0.34 -2.80 3.31
C ILE A 77 -0.85 -1.69 4.21
N LEU A 78 -1.38 -2.06 5.37
CA LEU A 78 -1.84 -1.09 6.36
C LEU A 78 -0.83 -1.08 7.50
N ILE A 79 -0.31 0.10 7.82
CA ILE A 79 0.70 0.26 8.84
C ILE A 79 0.11 1.06 9.98
N LYS A 80 0.16 0.50 11.20
CA LYS A 80 -0.36 1.17 12.37
C LYS A 80 0.81 1.67 13.20
N LYS A 81 0.86 2.99 13.41
CA LYS A 81 1.88 3.62 14.24
C LYS A 81 1.17 4.34 15.37
N ASN A 82 1.25 3.79 16.58
CA ASN A 82 0.50 4.29 17.70
C ASN A 82 -0.98 4.25 17.37
N LYS A 83 -1.62 5.41 17.19
CA LYS A 83 -3.04 5.45 16.85
C LYS A 83 -3.27 5.96 15.43
N ILE A 84 -2.20 6.02 14.64
CA ILE A 84 -2.27 6.53 13.28
C ILE A 84 -2.09 5.38 12.32
N TYR A 85 -2.97 5.31 11.32
CA TYR A 85 -2.85 4.30 10.27
C TYR A 85 -2.35 4.94 9.00
N GLU A 86 -1.44 4.25 8.33
CA GLU A 86 -0.92 4.68 7.04
C GLU A 86 -1.04 3.54 6.06
N LEU A 87 -1.21 3.86 4.79
CA LEU A 87 -1.15 2.85 3.75
C LEU A 87 0.26 2.81 3.20
N ALA A 88 0.77 1.61 2.99
CA ALA A 88 2.11 1.42 2.46
C ALA A 88 2.19 1.95 1.03
N ASP A 89 3.36 2.48 0.68
CA ASP A 89 3.62 2.92 -0.68
C ASP A 89 3.94 1.67 -1.51
N LEU A 90 2.92 1.12 -2.14
CA LEU A 90 3.08 -0.12 -2.88
C LEU A 90 3.98 0.01 -4.08
N LYS A 91 4.03 1.21 -4.67
CA LYS A 91 4.94 1.43 -5.79
C LYS A 91 6.39 1.32 -5.36
N LYS A 92 6.70 1.88 -4.21
CA LYS A 92 8.06 1.82 -3.68
C LYS A 92 8.43 0.40 -3.30
N ILE A 93 7.50 -0.32 -2.69
CA ILE A 93 7.74 -1.70 -2.30
C ILE A 93 8.03 -2.55 -3.53
N GLU A 94 7.27 -2.34 -4.59
CA GLU A 94 7.46 -3.10 -5.82
C GLU A 94 8.80 -2.78 -6.46
N ILE A 95 9.19 -1.51 -6.46
CA ILE A 95 10.47 -1.11 -7.00
C ILE A 95 11.60 -1.75 -6.19
N ASP A 96 11.47 -1.74 -4.87
CA ASP A 96 12.47 -2.34 -4.00
C ASP A 96 12.61 -3.84 -4.29
N LYS A 97 11.50 -4.51 -4.52
CA LYS A 97 11.54 -5.93 -4.83
C LYS A 97 12.24 -6.20 -6.15
N LEU A 98 12.10 -5.32 -7.11
CA LEU A 98 12.73 -5.49 -8.40
C LEU A 98 14.23 -5.28 -8.34
N TYR A 99 14.67 -4.31 -7.56
CA TYR A 99 16.07 -3.97 -7.51
C TYR A 99 16.89 -4.68 -6.45
N LYS A 100 16.26 -4.96 -5.32
CA LYS A 100 16.97 -5.58 -4.22
C LYS A 100 17.70 -6.87 -4.60
N PRO A 101 17.06 -7.81 -5.30
CA PRO A 101 17.77 -9.04 -5.66
C PRO A 101 19.01 -8.80 -6.53
N LYS A 102 18.95 -7.76 -7.36
CA LYS A 102 20.10 -7.47 -8.22
C LYS A 102 21.21 -6.80 -7.45
N LEU A 103 20.85 -5.92 -6.54
CA LEU A 103 21.83 -5.20 -5.76
C LEU A 103 22.48 -6.08 -4.72
N THR A 104 21.75 -7.05 -4.24
CA THR A 104 22.23 -7.89 -3.16
C THR A 104 23.55 -8.55 -3.49
N SER A 105 23.68 -9.09 -4.68
CA SER A 105 24.87 -9.83 -5.00
C SER A 105 26.09 -8.92 -5.18
N SER A 106 25.88 -7.68 -5.51
CA SER A 106 27.02 -6.81 -5.73
C SER A 106 27.18 -5.74 -4.70
N ILE A 107 26.10 -5.10 -4.31
CA ILE A 107 26.17 -4.00 -3.40
C ILE A 107 26.19 -4.44 -1.96
N GLU A 108 25.41 -5.41 -1.64
CA GLU A 108 25.36 -5.85 -0.26
C GLU A 108 26.70 -6.38 0.19
N ASP A 109 27.38 -7.11 -0.68
CA ASP A 109 28.70 -7.58 -0.36
C ASP A 109 29.67 -6.42 -0.20
N ALA A 110 29.59 -5.46 -1.10
CA ALA A 110 30.46 -4.32 -1.07
C ALA A 110 30.19 -3.46 0.17
N ILE A 111 28.91 -3.27 0.47
CA ILE A 111 28.55 -2.43 1.57
C ILE A 111 28.86 -3.08 2.90
N GLU A 112 28.52 -4.31 3.07
CA GLU A 112 28.83 -4.98 4.32
C GLU A 112 30.30 -5.11 4.52
N GLY A 113 31.02 -5.24 3.45
CA GLY A 113 32.44 -5.27 3.54
C GLY A 113 33.02 -3.91 3.80
N ASN A 114 32.40 -2.90 3.38
CA ASN A 114 32.79 -1.63 3.59
C ASN A 114 31.94 -0.83 4.21
N THR A 115 30.85 -1.01 4.40
CA THR A 115 30.01 -0.33 4.96
C THR A 115 29.24 0.22 4.69
N LYS A 116 29.14 -0.24 4.10
CA LYS A 116 28.27 0.34 3.83
C LYS A 116 28.73 1.56 3.60
N ASN A 117 29.72 1.82 3.18
CA ASN A 117 30.15 3.02 3.03
C ASN A 117 30.25 3.34 1.67
N ILE A 118 29.99 2.70 0.79
CA ILE A 118 30.05 3.05 -0.44
C ILE A 118 28.98 3.59 -0.93
N LEU A 119 28.03 3.22 -0.88
CA LEU A 119 27.02 3.61 -1.40
C LEU A 119 26.61 4.57 -0.98
N ARG A 120 27.01 4.40 -0.17
CA ARG A 120 26.69 5.25 0.25
C ARG A 120 27.49 6.03 -0.23
N THR A 121 28.17 5.71 -0.84
CA THR A 121 28.98 6.46 -1.31
C THR A 121 28.91 6.36 -2.63
N GLN A 122 28.48 5.65 -3.21
CA GLN A 122 28.47 5.70 -4.00
C GLN A 122 27.63 5.76 -4.57
N VAL A 123 27.44 5.03 -4.40
CA VAL A 123 27.19 4.97 -4.34
C VAL A 123 26.72 5.44 -4.44
N ILE A 124 26.77 5.17 -4.78
CA ILE A 124 27.03 5.41 -4.47
C ILE A 124 27.07 6.00 -4.34
N ASN A 125 27.37 5.53 -4.68
CA ASN A 125 27.92 5.79 -4.20
C ASN A 125 27.93 6.20 -4.10
#